data_32d41810619cc03a5826c699f87d9e5b
#
_entry.id   32d41810619cc03a5826c699f87d9e5b
#
_cell.length_a   1.000
_cell.length_b   1.000
_cell.length_c   1.000
_cell.angle_alpha   90.00
_cell.angle_beta   90.00
_cell.angle_gamma   90.00
#
_symmetry.space_group_name_H-M   'P 1'
#
loop_
_entity.id
_entity.type
_entity.pdbx_description
1 polymer ?
#
loop_
_entity_poly.entity_id
_entity_poly.type
_entity_poly.pdbx_seq_one_letter_code
_entity_poly.pdbx_strand_id
1 'polypeptide(L)'
;MKVLESSIDRGSVYAQVNISAADIAAAGSAQGAVKAAIDAFTAENGLPALIYVRVTAMDECGDGGIEVRFEGAIAPDVILGQYKGVEVDVGHCEDFEEAALQAAARNIRAAVPELMIQRKIDSALLEKETELLESLSLNTLADIRAIIGDLNGTLSLGLDDAQLWEKAMAAAESYIGMGMQDIGAFTQAFDGILDVDTESIVRAAERRAYARGGLAAEQVASEVFAAYLCTEGKSLEQWREEQRDSAEAQCRADLLLGAVADAENITATPEELERAAYDLAAQYQMPVEAVISAVGEDAIRHHIRMTKANQIIVDNARNK
;
A
#
# COMPACT_ATOMS: atom_id res chain seq x y z
N MET A 1 22.82 -19.38 -4.96
CA MET A 1 21.58 -19.04 -5.70
C MET A 1 21.56 -19.71 -7.07
N LYS A 2 20.38 -20.14 -7.55
CA LYS A 2 20.18 -20.68 -8.91
C LYS A 2 18.97 -19.99 -9.54
N VAL A 3 19.16 -19.33 -10.68
CA VAL A 3 18.03 -18.75 -11.45
C VAL A 3 17.28 -19.88 -12.14
N LEU A 4 15.97 -19.93 -11.96
CA LEU A 4 15.07 -20.89 -12.56
C LEU A 4 14.42 -20.32 -13.81
N GLU A 5 13.95 -19.09 -13.72
CA GLU A 5 13.32 -18.35 -14.81
C GLU A 5 13.61 -16.85 -14.64
N SER A 6 13.74 -16.12 -15.74
CA SER A 6 13.81 -14.67 -15.69
C SER A 6 13.37 -14.05 -17.01
N SER A 7 12.79 -12.85 -16.94
CA SER A 7 12.52 -12.01 -18.10
C SER A 7 12.84 -10.55 -17.79
N ILE A 8 13.30 -9.83 -18.80
CA ILE A 8 13.56 -8.40 -18.75
C ILE A 8 12.85 -7.79 -19.93
N ASP A 9 11.80 -7.01 -19.67
CA ASP A 9 11.02 -6.34 -20.72
C ASP A 9 10.71 -4.89 -20.30
N ARG A 10 11.00 -3.96 -21.23
CA ARG A 10 10.69 -2.52 -21.06
C ARG A 10 11.09 -1.93 -19.71
N GLY A 11 12.25 -2.32 -19.21
CA GLY A 11 12.74 -1.85 -17.90
C GLY A 11 12.12 -2.55 -16.70
N SER A 12 11.25 -3.55 -16.90
CA SER A 12 10.74 -4.42 -15.84
C SER A 12 11.52 -5.72 -15.81
N VAL A 13 11.78 -6.22 -14.62
CA VAL A 13 12.50 -7.46 -14.36
C VAL A 13 11.58 -8.39 -13.58
N TYR A 14 11.47 -9.61 -14.04
CA TYR A 14 10.87 -10.73 -13.31
C TYR A 14 11.91 -11.82 -13.18
N ALA A 15 12.05 -12.42 -12.00
CA ALA A 15 12.90 -13.59 -11.82
C ALA A 15 12.35 -14.53 -10.76
N GLN A 16 12.59 -15.83 -10.99
CA GLN A 16 12.36 -16.92 -10.07
C GLN A 16 13.71 -17.56 -9.77
N VAL A 17 14.06 -17.58 -8.50
CA VAL A 17 15.36 -18.06 -8.03
C VAL A 17 15.20 -19.08 -6.92
N ASN A 18 16.07 -20.08 -6.90
CA ASN A 18 16.19 -21.00 -5.78
C ASN A 18 17.39 -20.59 -4.92
N ILE A 19 17.18 -20.45 -3.63
CA ILE A 19 18.16 -20.08 -2.61
C ILE A 19 18.35 -21.29 -1.70
N SER A 20 19.56 -21.80 -1.63
CA SER A 20 19.84 -23.00 -0.83
C SER A 20 19.81 -22.73 0.68
N ALA A 21 19.58 -23.77 1.49
CA ALA A 21 19.68 -23.67 2.94
C ALA A 21 21.06 -23.15 3.40
N ALA A 22 22.13 -23.44 2.67
CA ALA A 22 23.47 -22.94 2.95
C ALA A 22 23.57 -21.41 2.72
N ASP A 23 22.95 -20.89 1.65
CA ASP A 23 22.92 -19.44 1.39
C ASP A 23 22.11 -18.72 2.47
N ILE A 24 20.99 -19.30 2.94
CA ILE A 24 20.17 -18.74 4.03
C ILE A 24 20.98 -18.69 5.33
N ALA A 25 21.68 -19.77 5.66
CA ALA A 25 22.51 -19.82 6.84
C ALA A 25 23.67 -18.81 6.78
N ALA A 26 24.28 -18.63 5.61
CA ALA A 26 25.35 -17.64 5.39
C ALA A 26 24.85 -16.20 5.54
N ALA A 27 23.61 -15.90 5.09
CA ALA A 27 23.00 -14.59 5.19
C ALA A 27 22.39 -14.30 6.59
N GLY A 28 22.31 -15.29 7.47
CA GLY A 28 21.77 -15.17 8.82
C GLY A 28 20.24 -15.09 8.90
N SER A 29 19.54 -14.93 7.77
CA SER A 29 18.08 -14.93 7.69
C SER A 29 17.60 -15.17 6.27
N ALA A 30 16.35 -15.63 6.11
CA ALA A 30 15.70 -15.78 4.80
C ALA A 30 15.64 -14.42 4.06
N GLN A 31 15.27 -13.34 4.74
CA GLN A 31 15.23 -12.00 4.14
C GLN A 31 16.61 -11.53 3.66
N GLY A 32 17.65 -11.76 4.47
CA GLY A 32 19.03 -11.47 4.07
C GLY A 32 19.47 -12.25 2.85
N ALA A 33 19.10 -13.53 2.77
CA ALA A 33 19.39 -14.38 1.61
C ALA A 33 18.64 -13.93 0.36
N VAL A 34 17.39 -13.54 0.48
CA VAL A 34 16.60 -12.96 -0.62
C VAL A 34 17.23 -11.69 -1.16
N LYS A 35 17.61 -10.76 -0.27
CA LYS A 35 18.31 -9.53 -0.68
C LYS A 35 19.61 -9.85 -1.41
N ALA A 36 20.44 -10.71 -0.85
CA ALA A 36 21.70 -11.12 -1.47
C ALA A 36 21.47 -11.82 -2.84
N ALA A 37 20.40 -12.59 -2.99
CA ALA A 37 20.05 -13.23 -4.25
C ALA A 37 19.62 -12.21 -5.32
N ILE A 38 18.85 -11.18 -4.95
CA ILE A 38 18.45 -10.09 -5.86
C ILE A 38 19.69 -9.29 -6.29
N ASP A 39 20.57 -8.94 -5.34
CA ASP A 39 21.82 -8.23 -5.63
C ASP A 39 22.73 -9.04 -6.58
N ALA A 40 22.86 -10.36 -6.31
CA ALA A 40 23.64 -11.24 -7.18
C ALA A 40 23.03 -11.37 -8.59
N PHE A 41 21.70 -11.55 -8.67
CA PHE A 41 20.99 -11.58 -9.97
C PHE A 41 21.24 -10.30 -10.77
N THR A 42 21.14 -9.15 -10.12
CA THR A 42 21.35 -7.84 -10.72
C THR A 42 22.77 -7.71 -11.27
N ALA A 43 23.78 -8.10 -10.48
CA ALA A 43 25.18 -8.08 -10.85
C ALA A 43 25.51 -9.06 -12.01
N GLU A 44 25.01 -10.30 -11.96
CA GLU A 44 25.21 -11.33 -12.98
C GLU A 44 24.64 -10.93 -14.34
N ASN A 45 23.53 -10.18 -14.34
CA ASN A 45 22.89 -9.69 -15.58
C ASN A 45 23.39 -8.31 -16.01
N GLY A 46 24.36 -7.72 -15.30
CA GLY A 46 24.91 -6.39 -15.63
C GLY A 46 23.86 -5.28 -15.54
N LEU A 47 22.85 -5.45 -14.70
CA LEU A 47 21.78 -4.48 -14.53
C LEU A 47 22.19 -3.38 -13.53
N PRO A 48 21.71 -2.15 -13.69
CA PRO A 48 21.77 -1.16 -12.62
C PRO A 48 20.91 -1.61 -11.44
N ALA A 49 20.99 -0.89 -10.32
CA ALA A 49 20.18 -1.19 -9.16
C ALA A 49 18.69 -1.23 -9.53
N LEU A 50 18.00 -2.28 -9.06
CA LEU A 50 16.55 -2.39 -9.23
C LEU A 50 15.85 -1.49 -8.22
N ILE A 51 14.81 -0.83 -8.68
CA ILE A 51 13.87 -0.05 -7.87
C ILE A 51 12.51 -0.74 -7.85
N TYR A 52 11.66 -0.42 -6.87
CA TYR A 52 10.33 -1.01 -6.70
C TYR A 52 10.35 -2.55 -6.63
N VAL A 53 11.40 -3.10 -6.01
CA VAL A 53 11.54 -4.56 -5.87
C VAL A 53 10.48 -5.11 -4.93
N ARG A 54 9.79 -6.16 -5.37
CA ARG A 54 8.82 -6.91 -4.56
C ARG A 54 9.04 -8.41 -4.72
N VAL A 55 8.99 -9.12 -3.60
CA VAL A 55 8.85 -10.57 -3.59
C VAL A 55 7.36 -10.88 -3.79
N THR A 56 7.04 -11.59 -4.87
CA THR A 56 5.67 -11.94 -5.23
C THR A 56 5.25 -13.32 -4.71
N ALA A 57 6.23 -14.19 -4.47
CA ALA A 57 6.01 -15.49 -3.82
C ALA A 57 7.31 -15.97 -3.17
N MET A 58 7.16 -16.75 -2.11
CA MET A 58 8.24 -17.43 -1.41
C MET A 58 7.74 -18.78 -0.91
N ASP A 59 8.27 -19.86 -1.49
CA ASP A 59 7.88 -21.23 -1.22
C ASP A 59 9.06 -21.99 -0.58
N GLU A 60 8.80 -22.72 0.49
CA GLU A 60 9.82 -23.57 1.12
C GLU A 60 10.09 -24.83 0.28
N CYS A 61 11.36 -25.14 0.08
CA CYS A 61 11.79 -26.37 -0.58
C CYS A 61 12.05 -27.49 0.45
N GLY A 62 11.82 -28.74 0.04
CA GLY A 62 11.99 -29.90 0.93
C GLY A 62 13.42 -30.15 1.42
N ASP A 63 14.42 -29.44 0.88
CA ASP A 63 15.83 -29.49 1.27
C ASP A 63 16.22 -28.35 2.25
N GLY A 64 15.25 -27.60 2.74
CA GLY A 64 15.45 -26.44 3.62
C GLY A 64 15.88 -25.16 2.90
N GLY A 65 15.89 -25.17 1.58
CA GLY A 65 16.02 -23.97 0.74
C GLY A 65 14.68 -23.27 0.54
N ILE A 66 14.70 -22.14 -0.17
CA ILE A 66 13.50 -21.41 -0.56
C ILE A 66 13.52 -21.10 -2.07
N GLU A 67 12.36 -21.16 -2.68
CA GLU A 67 12.12 -20.66 -4.02
C GLU A 67 11.44 -19.29 -3.92
N VAL A 68 12.02 -18.29 -4.57
CA VAL A 68 11.58 -16.91 -4.46
C VAL A 68 11.27 -16.38 -5.86
N ARG A 69 10.11 -15.77 -6.02
CA ARG A 69 9.74 -14.98 -7.19
C ARG A 69 9.79 -13.51 -6.81
N PHE A 70 10.46 -12.74 -7.62
CA PHE A 70 10.50 -11.29 -7.42
C PHE A 70 10.35 -10.55 -8.74
N GLU A 71 9.90 -9.33 -8.64
CA GLU A 71 9.84 -8.37 -9.72
C GLU A 71 10.44 -7.05 -9.27
N GLY A 72 10.96 -6.27 -10.22
CA GLY A 72 11.55 -4.98 -9.97
C GLY A 72 11.64 -4.17 -11.25
N ALA A 73 11.82 -2.87 -11.13
CA ALA A 73 12.08 -1.99 -12.26
C ALA A 73 13.57 -1.64 -12.33
N ILE A 74 14.12 -1.62 -13.53
CA ILE A 74 15.45 -1.05 -13.79
C ILE A 74 15.33 0.46 -13.60
N ALA A 75 16.16 1.04 -12.74
CA ALA A 75 16.19 2.49 -12.55
C ALA A 75 16.48 3.18 -13.92
N PRO A 76 15.56 4.01 -14.42
CA PRO A 76 15.77 4.65 -15.71
C PRO A 76 16.79 5.79 -15.59
N ASP A 77 17.53 6.02 -16.66
CA ASP A 77 18.33 7.23 -16.77
C ASP A 77 17.43 8.46 -16.84
N VAL A 78 17.63 9.40 -15.93
CA VAL A 78 16.88 10.64 -15.88
C VAL A 78 17.74 11.80 -16.32
N ILE A 79 17.32 12.44 -17.40
CA ILE A 79 17.95 13.70 -17.85
C ILE A 79 17.10 14.84 -17.31
N LEU A 80 17.67 15.59 -16.38
CA LEU A 80 17.02 16.77 -15.81
C LEU A 80 16.87 17.86 -16.88
N GLY A 81 15.65 18.41 -16.96
CA GLY A 81 15.37 19.67 -17.63
C GLY A 81 15.34 20.82 -16.64
N GLN A 82 14.57 21.85 -16.96
CA GLN A 82 14.39 22.98 -16.06
C GLN A 82 13.46 22.57 -14.89
N TYR A 83 14.01 22.50 -13.67
CA TYR A 83 13.27 22.24 -12.45
C TYR A 83 13.29 23.43 -11.47
N LYS A 84 14.19 24.41 -11.65
CA LYS A 84 14.21 25.71 -10.94
C LYS A 84 13.60 26.79 -11.82
N GLY A 85 12.78 27.64 -11.23
CA GLY A 85 12.13 28.74 -11.94
C GLY A 85 11.06 28.29 -12.94
N VAL A 86 10.42 27.13 -12.69
CA VAL A 86 9.25 26.70 -13.45
C VAL A 86 8.09 27.70 -13.23
N GLU A 87 7.38 28.02 -14.30
CA GLU A 87 6.21 28.87 -14.22
C GLU A 87 4.96 28.03 -14.00
N VAL A 88 4.19 28.39 -13.00
CA VAL A 88 2.97 27.68 -12.59
C VAL A 88 1.77 28.61 -12.74
N ASP A 89 0.74 28.15 -13.41
CA ASP A 89 -0.56 28.83 -13.47
C ASP A 89 -1.47 28.22 -12.40
N VAL A 90 -1.62 28.93 -11.29
CA VAL A 90 -2.48 28.51 -10.16
C VAL A 90 -3.96 28.78 -10.40
N GLY A 91 -4.35 29.29 -11.56
CA GLY A 91 -5.74 29.65 -11.83
C GLY A 91 -6.74 28.50 -11.77
N HIS A 92 -6.28 27.25 -11.77
CA HIS A 92 -7.10 26.03 -11.77
C HIS A 92 -6.56 24.93 -10.84
N CYS A 93 -5.48 25.18 -10.08
CA CYS A 93 -4.87 24.23 -9.16
C CYS A 93 -5.00 24.76 -7.73
N GLU A 94 -5.63 23.99 -6.86
CA GLU A 94 -5.77 24.37 -5.45
C GLU A 94 -4.44 24.25 -4.69
N ASP A 95 -3.47 23.47 -5.23
CA ASP A 95 -2.17 23.21 -4.62
C ASP A 95 -1.03 23.69 -5.54
N PHE A 96 -0.36 24.80 -5.11
CA PHE A 96 0.80 25.35 -5.81
C PHE A 96 2.00 24.39 -5.81
N GLU A 97 2.20 23.63 -4.73
CA GLU A 97 3.33 22.73 -4.60
C GLU A 97 3.22 21.57 -5.60
N GLU A 98 2.04 20.96 -5.69
CA GLU A 98 1.78 19.90 -6.65
C GLU A 98 1.90 20.42 -8.09
N ALA A 99 1.34 21.58 -8.39
CA ALA A 99 1.43 22.18 -9.71
C ALA A 99 2.88 22.50 -10.11
N ALA A 100 3.72 22.97 -9.18
CA ALA A 100 5.15 23.23 -9.41
C ALA A 100 5.92 21.90 -9.68
N LEU A 101 5.64 20.87 -8.90
CA LEU A 101 6.24 19.55 -9.08
C LEU A 101 5.86 18.96 -10.45
N GLN A 102 4.60 19.00 -10.82
CA GLN A 102 4.10 18.50 -12.11
C GLN A 102 4.67 19.31 -13.30
N ALA A 103 4.78 20.63 -13.16
CA ALA A 103 5.40 21.47 -14.18
C ALA A 103 6.88 21.12 -14.40
N ALA A 104 7.62 20.89 -13.31
CA ALA A 104 9.02 20.47 -13.37
C ALA A 104 9.16 19.04 -13.93
N ALA A 105 8.25 18.11 -13.56
CA ALA A 105 8.26 16.72 -14.01
C ALA A 105 8.04 16.57 -15.52
N ARG A 106 7.34 17.50 -16.17
CA ARG A 106 7.20 17.51 -17.64
C ARG A 106 8.49 17.82 -18.37
N ASN A 107 9.44 18.43 -17.71
CA ASN A 107 10.71 18.86 -18.31
C ASN A 107 11.80 17.78 -18.27
N ILE A 108 11.61 16.68 -17.55
CA ILE A 108 12.57 15.57 -17.54
C ILE A 108 12.42 14.69 -18.79
N ARG A 109 13.51 14.05 -19.16
CA ARG A 109 13.51 12.95 -20.14
C ARG A 109 13.89 11.67 -19.40
N ALA A 110 12.92 10.78 -19.27
CA ALA A 110 13.09 9.46 -18.69
C ALA A 110 12.11 8.48 -19.37
N ALA A 111 12.56 7.26 -19.58
CA ALA A 111 11.67 6.16 -19.96
C ALA A 111 11.09 5.58 -18.67
N VAL A 112 9.83 5.86 -18.39
CA VAL A 112 9.15 5.34 -17.19
C VAL A 112 8.91 3.83 -17.38
N PRO A 113 9.45 2.96 -16.51
CA PRO A 113 9.19 1.53 -16.59
C PRO A 113 7.72 1.20 -16.36
N GLU A 114 7.18 0.27 -17.15
CA GLU A 114 5.78 -0.13 -17.04
C GLU A 114 5.41 -0.60 -15.63
N LEU A 115 6.31 -1.34 -14.97
CA LEU A 115 6.08 -1.79 -13.59
C LEU A 115 5.87 -0.64 -12.60
N MET A 116 6.56 0.50 -12.77
CA MET A 116 6.33 1.68 -11.93
C MET A 116 4.91 2.22 -12.10
N ILE A 117 4.44 2.32 -13.35
CA ILE A 117 3.09 2.78 -13.67
C ILE A 117 2.05 1.83 -13.05
N GLN A 118 2.22 0.52 -13.24
CA GLN A 118 1.31 -0.49 -12.67
C GLN A 118 1.26 -0.41 -11.14
N ARG A 119 2.40 -0.17 -10.47
CA ARG A 119 2.43 0.01 -9.01
C ARG A 119 1.68 1.24 -8.53
N LYS A 120 1.76 2.34 -9.26
CA LYS A 120 0.97 3.54 -8.95
C LYS A 120 -0.52 3.30 -9.16
N ILE A 121 -0.90 2.57 -10.20
CA ILE A 121 -2.29 2.17 -10.44
C ILE A 121 -2.80 1.25 -9.30
N ASP A 122 -1.98 0.29 -8.86
CA ASP A 122 -2.32 -0.60 -7.74
C ASP A 122 -2.46 0.19 -6.43
N SER A 123 -1.61 1.20 -6.19
CA SER A 123 -1.76 2.10 -5.04
C SER A 123 -3.04 2.92 -5.12
N ALA A 124 -3.36 3.49 -6.29
CA ALA A 124 -4.60 4.23 -6.50
C ALA A 124 -5.85 3.34 -6.32
N LEU A 125 -5.76 2.06 -6.72
CA LEU A 125 -6.81 1.07 -6.46
C LEU A 125 -7.03 0.89 -4.96
N LEU A 126 -5.96 0.64 -4.21
CA LEU A 126 -6.02 0.45 -2.75
C LEU A 126 -6.55 1.70 -2.02
N GLU A 127 -6.12 2.89 -2.45
CA GLU A 127 -6.63 4.17 -1.93
C GLU A 127 -8.13 4.30 -2.18
N LYS A 128 -8.59 3.98 -3.40
CA LYS A 128 -10.01 4.04 -3.75
C LYS A 128 -10.85 3.00 -3.01
N GLU A 129 -10.34 1.79 -2.86
CA GLU A 129 -10.95 0.75 -2.04
C GLU A 129 -11.10 1.21 -0.59
N THR A 130 -10.07 1.84 -0.02
CA THR A 130 -10.08 2.39 1.35
C THR A 130 -11.09 3.52 1.48
N GLU A 131 -11.09 4.48 0.55
CA GLU A 131 -12.07 5.58 0.51
C GLU A 131 -13.51 5.07 0.48
N LEU A 132 -13.76 4.07 -0.37
CA LEU A 132 -15.08 3.45 -0.47
C LEU A 132 -15.48 2.73 0.81
N LEU A 133 -14.55 2.01 1.45
CA LEU A 133 -14.79 1.38 2.74
C LEU A 133 -15.10 2.40 3.84
N GLU A 134 -14.36 3.48 3.91
CA GLU A 134 -14.60 4.57 4.86
C GLU A 134 -15.95 5.26 4.60
N SER A 135 -16.33 5.41 3.33
CA SER A 135 -17.64 5.98 2.95
C SER A 135 -18.81 5.08 3.30
N LEU A 136 -18.58 3.77 3.39
CA LEU A 136 -19.56 2.78 3.88
C LEU A 136 -19.73 2.82 5.41
N SER A 137 -19.27 3.89 6.08
CA SER A 137 -19.57 4.04 7.49
C SER A 137 -21.06 3.74 7.70
N LEU A 138 -21.36 2.77 8.59
CA LEU A 138 -22.74 2.50 9.00
C LEU A 138 -23.34 3.75 9.64
N ASN A 139 -23.62 4.70 8.82
CA ASN A 139 -24.44 5.84 9.25
C ASN A 139 -25.87 5.45 9.46
N THR A 140 -26.21 4.16 9.32
CA THR A 140 -27.60 3.83 9.34
C THR A 140 -27.87 2.67 10.30
N LEU A 141 -28.60 3.00 11.35
CA LEU A 141 -29.42 2.04 12.08
C LEU A 141 -30.14 1.04 11.13
N ALA A 142 -30.28 1.38 9.85
CA ALA A 142 -30.91 0.55 8.83
C ALA A 142 -30.08 -0.69 8.48
N ASP A 143 -28.73 -0.54 8.36
CA ASP A 143 -27.87 -1.69 8.02
C ASP A 143 -27.71 -2.63 9.22
N ILE A 144 -27.65 -2.06 10.44
CA ILE A 144 -27.71 -2.83 11.68
C ILE A 144 -29.03 -3.58 11.75
N ARG A 145 -30.15 -2.92 11.44
CA ARG A 145 -31.48 -3.55 11.45
C ARG A 145 -31.61 -4.64 10.39
N ALA A 146 -30.94 -4.52 9.23
CA ALA A 146 -30.94 -5.57 8.21
C ALA A 146 -30.23 -6.83 8.72
N ILE A 147 -29.06 -6.70 9.34
CA ILE A 147 -28.35 -7.84 9.95
C ILE A 147 -29.15 -8.45 11.09
N ILE A 148 -29.79 -7.63 11.91
CA ILE A 148 -30.68 -8.09 12.97
C ILE A 148 -31.92 -8.81 12.36
N GLY A 149 -32.42 -8.31 11.22
CA GLY A 149 -33.48 -8.96 10.47
C GLY A 149 -33.08 -10.35 9.95
N ASP A 150 -31.86 -10.48 9.47
CA ASP A 150 -31.29 -11.77 9.05
C ASP A 150 -31.07 -12.71 10.24
N LEU A 151 -30.63 -12.22 11.37
CA LEU A 151 -30.51 -12.97 12.62
C LEU A 151 -31.89 -13.40 13.14
N ASN A 152 -32.91 -12.52 13.10
CA ASN A 152 -34.27 -12.86 13.46
C ASN A 152 -34.90 -13.90 12.53
N GLY A 153 -34.63 -13.80 11.22
CA GLY A 153 -34.99 -14.83 10.24
C GLY A 153 -34.34 -16.16 10.59
N THR A 154 -33.13 -16.14 11.09
CA THR A 154 -32.38 -17.31 11.54
C THR A 154 -32.93 -17.90 12.83
N LEU A 155 -33.34 -17.06 13.78
CA LEU A 155 -34.05 -17.46 15.00
C LEU A 155 -35.37 -18.22 14.69
N SER A 156 -36.10 -17.78 13.66
CA SER A 156 -37.34 -18.46 13.23
C SER A 156 -37.08 -19.83 12.61
N LEU A 157 -35.83 -20.17 12.29
CA LEU A 157 -35.41 -21.48 11.78
C LEU A 157 -35.05 -22.47 12.90
N GLY A 158 -35.22 -22.10 14.18
CA GLY A 158 -35.04 -22.99 15.32
C GLY A 158 -33.59 -23.31 15.64
N LEU A 159 -32.68 -22.35 15.40
CA LEU A 159 -31.29 -22.48 15.83
C LEU A 159 -31.16 -22.48 17.34
N ASP A 160 -30.25 -23.30 17.86
CA ASP A 160 -29.89 -23.25 19.27
C ASP A 160 -29.04 -22.02 19.62
N ASP A 161 -28.88 -21.74 20.93
CA ASP A 161 -28.14 -20.57 21.39
C ASP A 161 -26.69 -20.52 20.89
N ALA A 162 -26.04 -21.67 20.69
CA ALA A 162 -24.67 -21.73 20.21
C ALA A 162 -24.57 -21.33 18.74
N GLN A 163 -25.50 -21.78 17.91
CA GLN A 163 -25.58 -21.42 16.49
C GLN A 163 -25.94 -19.94 16.31
N LEU A 164 -26.81 -19.43 17.19
CA LEU A 164 -27.18 -18.02 17.20
C LEU A 164 -25.98 -17.13 17.56
N TRP A 165 -25.24 -17.56 18.55
CA TRP A 165 -24.01 -16.93 18.99
C TRP A 165 -22.96 -16.88 17.86
N GLU A 166 -22.77 -17.99 17.16
CA GLU A 166 -21.81 -18.08 16.04
C GLU A 166 -22.20 -17.12 14.89
N LYS A 167 -23.50 -17.01 14.59
CA LYS A 167 -23.99 -16.07 13.55
C LYS A 167 -23.91 -14.61 14.00
N ALA A 168 -24.22 -14.31 15.26
CA ALA A 168 -24.06 -12.97 15.82
C ALA A 168 -22.59 -12.53 15.76
N MET A 169 -21.67 -13.45 16.09
CA MET A 169 -20.24 -13.21 16.01
C MET A 169 -19.78 -12.99 14.57
N ALA A 170 -20.25 -13.77 13.62
CA ALA A 170 -19.92 -13.61 12.21
C ALA A 170 -20.45 -12.27 11.65
N ALA A 171 -21.65 -11.86 12.05
CA ALA A 171 -22.20 -10.56 11.69
C ALA A 171 -21.37 -9.42 12.29
N ALA A 172 -21.00 -9.50 13.57
CA ALA A 172 -20.16 -8.51 14.22
C ALA A 172 -18.77 -8.41 13.58
N GLU A 173 -18.14 -9.54 13.25
CA GLU A 173 -16.87 -9.59 12.53
C GLU A 173 -16.97 -8.95 11.15
N SER A 174 -18.06 -9.19 10.42
CA SER A 174 -18.32 -8.56 9.12
C SER A 174 -18.41 -7.04 9.26
N TYR A 175 -19.11 -6.56 10.27
CA TYR A 175 -19.25 -5.14 10.57
C TYR A 175 -17.91 -4.47 10.87
N ILE A 176 -17.12 -5.08 11.73
CA ILE A 176 -15.79 -4.55 12.10
C ILE A 176 -14.84 -4.61 10.89
N GLY A 177 -14.93 -5.68 10.08
CA GLY A 177 -14.17 -5.81 8.84
C GLY A 177 -14.50 -4.73 7.78
N MET A 178 -15.67 -4.10 7.86
CA MET A 178 -16.07 -2.97 7.03
C MET A 178 -15.57 -1.60 7.56
N GLY A 179 -14.70 -1.57 8.57
CA GLY A 179 -14.14 -0.33 9.12
C GLY A 179 -15.12 0.49 9.96
N MET A 180 -16.19 -0.14 10.44
CA MET A 180 -17.29 0.56 11.11
C MET A 180 -16.93 0.91 12.53
N GLN A 181 -16.93 2.20 12.83
CA GLN A 181 -16.49 2.74 14.12
C GLN A 181 -17.60 2.93 15.14
N ASP A 182 -18.87 2.82 14.78
CA ASP A 182 -19.97 3.00 15.74
C ASP A 182 -20.43 1.68 16.39
N ILE A 183 -19.53 1.15 17.20
CA ILE A 183 -19.76 -0.02 18.04
C ILE A 183 -20.95 0.20 19.00
N GLY A 184 -21.15 1.44 19.46
CA GLY A 184 -22.24 1.77 20.36
C GLY A 184 -23.63 1.58 19.74
N ALA A 185 -23.80 1.99 18.48
CA ALA A 185 -25.06 1.78 17.76
C ALA A 185 -25.31 0.30 17.46
N PHE A 186 -24.26 -0.45 17.14
CA PHE A 186 -24.34 -1.90 16.96
C PHE A 186 -24.74 -2.62 18.24
N THR A 187 -24.12 -2.25 19.38
CA THR A 187 -24.45 -2.80 20.71
C THR A 187 -25.88 -2.53 21.07
N GLN A 188 -26.38 -1.29 20.92
CA GLN A 188 -27.78 -0.95 21.19
C GLN A 188 -28.80 -1.73 20.33
N ALA A 189 -28.42 -2.05 19.12
CA ALA A 189 -29.27 -2.79 18.21
C ALA A 189 -29.37 -4.28 18.59
N PHE A 190 -28.32 -4.84 19.18
CA PHE A 190 -28.32 -6.22 19.71
C PHE A 190 -28.97 -6.35 21.09
N ASP A 191 -28.96 -5.30 21.90
CA ASP A 191 -29.52 -5.23 23.28
C ASP A 191 -31.03 -5.46 23.35
N GLY A 192 -31.68 -6.04 22.61
CA GLY A 192 -33.10 -6.38 22.67
C GLY A 192 -33.41 -7.71 22.02
N ILE A 193 -32.41 -8.33 21.43
CA ILE A 193 -32.58 -9.56 20.61
C ILE A 193 -31.96 -10.77 21.29
N LEU A 194 -30.85 -10.56 21.95
CA LEU A 194 -30.12 -11.60 22.67
C LEU A 194 -30.02 -11.16 24.13
N ASP A 195 -30.52 -11.94 25.04
CA ASP A 195 -30.32 -11.76 26.49
C ASP A 195 -28.82 -12.12 26.83
N VAL A 196 -27.91 -11.43 26.17
CA VAL A 196 -26.46 -11.71 26.20
C VAL A 196 -25.72 -10.39 26.31
N ASP A 197 -24.61 -10.37 27.00
CA ASP A 197 -23.69 -9.25 27.09
C ASP A 197 -23.11 -8.91 25.70
N THR A 198 -23.78 -8.02 24.97
CA THR A 198 -23.43 -7.55 23.64
C THR A 198 -22.06 -6.91 23.58
N GLU A 199 -21.60 -6.28 24.66
CA GLU A 199 -20.26 -5.69 24.74
C GLU A 199 -19.18 -6.79 24.64
N SER A 200 -19.40 -7.94 25.24
CA SER A 200 -18.53 -9.10 25.14
C SER A 200 -18.50 -9.69 23.73
N ILE A 201 -19.64 -9.70 23.00
CA ILE A 201 -19.72 -10.14 21.60
C ILE A 201 -18.89 -9.21 20.72
N VAL A 202 -19.10 -7.90 20.83
CA VAL A 202 -18.40 -6.90 20.04
C VAL A 202 -16.89 -6.99 20.28
N ARG A 203 -16.44 -7.03 21.54
CA ARG A 203 -15.00 -7.18 21.86
C ARG A 203 -14.40 -8.49 21.38
N ALA A 204 -15.14 -9.58 21.36
CA ALA A 204 -14.67 -10.84 20.81
C ALA A 204 -14.60 -10.79 19.27
N ALA A 205 -15.56 -10.15 18.62
CA ALA A 205 -15.56 -9.92 17.19
C ALA A 205 -14.41 -8.99 16.76
N GLU A 206 -14.17 -7.90 17.49
CA GLU A 206 -13.00 -7.04 17.30
C GLU A 206 -11.69 -7.83 17.35
N ARG A 207 -11.51 -8.64 18.40
CA ARG A 207 -10.31 -9.46 18.54
C ARG A 207 -10.13 -10.44 17.40
N ARG A 208 -11.22 -11.05 16.89
CA ARG A 208 -11.17 -11.95 15.74
C ARG A 208 -10.91 -11.22 14.43
N ALA A 209 -11.54 -10.06 14.24
CA ALA A 209 -11.30 -9.21 13.09
C ALA A 209 -9.84 -8.74 13.05
N TYR A 210 -9.28 -8.30 14.18
CA TYR A 210 -7.86 -7.98 14.30
C TYR A 210 -6.96 -9.20 14.08
N ALA A 211 -7.33 -10.37 14.54
CA ALA A 211 -6.55 -11.61 14.35
C ALA A 211 -6.60 -12.13 12.90
N ARG A 212 -7.70 -11.87 12.19
CA ARG A 212 -7.88 -12.20 10.75
C ARG A 212 -7.52 -11.03 9.84
N GLY A 213 -7.15 -9.94 10.40
CA GLY A 213 -7.18 -8.53 10.03
C GLY A 213 -6.59 -8.07 8.71
N GLY A 214 -6.20 -8.95 7.83
CA GLY A 214 -5.85 -8.57 6.47
C GLY A 214 -6.89 -9.10 5.47
N LEU A 215 -7.14 -10.40 5.50
CA LEU A 215 -7.87 -11.08 4.41
C LEU A 215 -9.35 -10.71 4.32
N ALA A 216 -10.06 -10.52 5.44
CA ALA A 216 -11.48 -10.18 5.40
C ALA A 216 -11.71 -8.72 4.95
N ALA A 217 -10.86 -7.79 5.39
CA ALA A 217 -10.94 -6.39 4.99
C ALA A 217 -10.61 -6.22 3.50
N GLU A 218 -9.57 -6.88 3.00
CA GLU A 218 -9.21 -6.87 1.58
C GLU A 218 -10.32 -7.46 0.69
N GLN A 219 -10.95 -8.55 1.14
CA GLN A 219 -12.04 -9.17 0.38
C GLN A 219 -13.26 -8.24 0.32
N VAL A 220 -13.65 -7.62 1.42
CA VAL A 220 -14.76 -6.66 1.45
C VAL A 220 -14.43 -5.43 0.62
N ALA A 221 -13.20 -4.91 0.68
CA ALA A 221 -12.76 -3.80 -0.14
C ALA A 221 -12.91 -4.09 -1.63
N SER A 222 -12.47 -5.25 -2.08
CA SER A 222 -12.62 -5.67 -3.49
C SER A 222 -14.08 -5.83 -3.92
N GLU A 223 -14.96 -6.35 -3.06
CA GLU A 223 -16.39 -6.49 -3.36
C GLU A 223 -17.08 -5.13 -3.47
N VAL A 224 -16.75 -4.19 -2.58
CA VAL A 224 -17.26 -2.81 -2.61
C VAL A 224 -16.78 -2.08 -3.84
N PHE A 225 -15.51 -2.23 -4.17
CA PHE A 225 -14.95 -1.64 -5.39
C PHE A 225 -15.59 -2.23 -6.66
N ALA A 226 -15.84 -3.53 -6.71
CA ALA A 226 -16.56 -4.16 -7.81
C ALA A 226 -18.00 -3.63 -7.95
N ALA A 227 -18.70 -3.41 -6.84
CA ALA A 227 -20.02 -2.79 -6.85
C ALA A 227 -19.96 -1.33 -7.34
N TYR A 228 -18.96 -0.56 -6.91
CA TYR A 228 -18.71 0.79 -7.42
C TYR A 228 -18.50 0.79 -8.93
N LEU A 229 -17.64 -0.07 -9.46
CA LEU A 229 -17.42 -0.20 -10.90
C LEU A 229 -18.70 -0.54 -11.67
N CYS A 230 -19.56 -1.39 -11.12
CA CYS A 230 -20.86 -1.70 -11.71
C CYS A 230 -21.76 -0.46 -11.78
N THR A 231 -21.77 0.39 -10.76
CA THR A 231 -22.56 1.65 -10.77
C THR A 231 -22.03 2.65 -11.79
N GLU A 232 -20.73 2.69 -12.00
CA GLU A 232 -20.06 3.53 -13.01
C GLU A 232 -20.17 2.95 -14.43
N GLY A 233 -20.62 1.72 -14.57
CA GLY A 233 -20.71 1.02 -15.87
C GLY A 233 -19.34 0.71 -16.47
N LYS A 234 -18.31 0.51 -15.64
CA LYS A 234 -16.92 0.29 -16.03
C LYS A 234 -16.42 -1.09 -15.64
N SER A 235 -15.49 -1.64 -16.42
CA SER A 235 -14.67 -2.77 -15.99
C SER A 235 -13.46 -2.30 -15.19
N LEU A 236 -12.85 -3.21 -14.42
CA LEU A 236 -11.58 -2.94 -13.74
C LEU A 236 -10.48 -2.53 -14.72
N GLU A 237 -10.43 -3.14 -15.89
CA GLU A 237 -9.43 -2.82 -16.93
C GLU A 237 -9.61 -1.40 -17.46
N GLN A 238 -10.86 -0.97 -17.72
CA GLN A 238 -11.17 0.41 -18.12
C GLN A 238 -10.78 1.42 -17.03
N TRP A 239 -11.08 1.11 -15.79
CA TRP A 239 -10.69 1.97 -14.67
C TRP A 239 -9.16 2.08 -14.55
N ARG A 240 -8.43 0.98 -14.67
CA ARG A 240 -6.96 0.96 -14.66
C ARG A 240 -6.36 1.80 -15.79
N GLU A 241 -6.95 1.73 -16.98
CA GLU A 241 -6.49 2.52 -18.13
C GLU A 241 -6.75 4.03 -17.90
N GLU A 242 -7.87 4.40 -17.28
CA GLU A 242 -8.15 5.79 -16.90
C GLU A 242 -7.15 6.35 -15.88
N GLN A 243 -6.58 5.52 -14.99
CA GLN A 243 -5.57 5.93 -14.02
C GLN A 243 -4.17 6.08 -14.63
N ARG A 244 -3.94 5.55 -15.83
CA ARG A 244 -2.61 5.39 -16.42
C ARG A 244 -1.85 6.70 -16.58
N ASP A 245 -2.49 7.74 -17.12
CA ASP A 245 -1.85 9.04 -17.35
C ASP A 245 -1.45 9.71 -16.04
N SER A 246 -2.30 9.64 -15.02
CA SER A 246 -2.03 10.14 -13.68
C SER A 246 -0.87 9.36 -13.02
N ALA A 247 -0.90 8.05 -13.13
CA ALA A 247 0.15 7.17 -12.60
C ALA A 247 1.51 7.46 -13.27
N GLU A 248 1.54 7.63 -14.60
CA GLU A 248 2.78 8.01 -15.31
C GLU A 248 3.30 9.39 -14.88
N ALA A 249 2.41 10.37 -14.71
CA ALA A 249 2.79 11.69 -14.23
C ALA A 249 3.39 11.63 -12.80
N GLN A 250 2.81 10.84 -11.90
CA GLN A 250 3.37 10.61 -10.57
C GLN A 250 4.74 9.91 -10.62
N CYS A 251 4.89 8.89 -11.47
CA CYS A 251 6.18 8.24 -11.67
C CYS A 251 7.26 9.22 -12.17
N ARG A 252 6.90 10.12 -13.09
CA ARG A 252 7.81 11.18 -13.56
C ARG A 252 8.20 12.14 -12.45
N ALA A 253 7.26 12.50 -11.57
CA ALA A 253 7.53 13.32 -10.40
C ALA A 253 8.50 12.63 -9.42
N ASP A 254 8.28 11.35 -9.12
CA ASP A 254 9.20 10.57 -8.26
C ASP A 254 10.61 10.49 -8.86
N LEU A 255 10.71 10.24 -10.16
CA LEU A 255 12.00 10.21 -10.87
C LEU A 255 12.69 11.58 -10.88
N LEU A 256 11.94 12.66 -11.08
CA LEU A 256 12.46 14.03 -10.97
C LEU A 256 13.04 14.28 -9.59
N LEU A 257 12.29 13.99 -8.53
CA LEU A 257 12.72 14.22 -7.14
C LEU A 257 14.01 13.46 -6.84
N GLY A 258 14.12 12.20 -7.26
CA GLY A 258 15.34 11.42 -7.13
C GLY A 258 16.53 12.06 -7.83
N ALA A 259 16.35 12.46 -9.10
CA ALA A 259 17.40 13.07 -9.90
C ALA A 259 17.80 14.46 -9.37
N VAL A 260 16.85 15.26 -8.87
CA VAL A 260 17.15 16.55 -8.21
C VAL A 260 17.91 16.33 -6.89
N ALA A 261 17.50 15.33 -6.09
CA ALA A 261 18.21 15.00 -4.87
C ALA A 261 19.66 14.61 -5.11
N ASP A 262 19.94 13.92 -6.21
CA ASP A 262 21.30 13.54 -6.59
C ASP A 262 22.08 14.75 -7.16
N ALA A 263 21.46 15.56 -8.02
CA ALA A 263 22.09 16.73 -8.63
C ALA A 263 22.44 17.82 -7.59
N GLU A 264 21.60 18.00 -6.58
CA GLU A 264 21.80 18.96 -5.48
C GLU A 264 22.58 18.34 -4.30
N ASN A 265 23.03 17.08 -4.43
CA ASN A 265 23.75 16.35 -3.37
C ASN A 265 23.00 16.33 -2.02
N ILE A 266 21.68 16.15 -2.07
CA ILE A 266 20.83 16.15 -0.88
C ILE A 266 21.07 14.87 -0.07
N THR A 267 21.38 15.04 1.21
CA THR A 267 21.52 13.94 2.16
C THR A 267 20.57 14.13 3.34
N ALA A 268 20.19 13.03 3.98
CA ALA A 268 19.48 13.04 5.25
C ALA A 268 20.51 12.99 6.39
N THR A 269 20.48 13.97 7.30
CA THR A 269 21.34 13.94 8.47
C THR A 269 20.81 12.98 9.54
N PRO A 270 21.64 12.52 10.50
CA PRO A 270 21.17 11.69 11.60
C PRO A 270 20.06 12.33 12.41
N GLU A 271 20.13 13.65 12.65
CA GLU A 271 19.13 14.40 13.41
C GLU A 271 17.79 14.48 12.67
N GLU A 272 17.83 14.63 11.33
CA GLU A 272 16.62 14.60 10.50
C GLU A 272 15.97 13.21 10.47
N LEU A 273 16.81 12.17 10.43
CA LEU A 273 16.32 10.79 10.51
C LEU A 273 15.64 10.51 11.84
N GLU A 274 16.26 10.90 12.95
CA GLU A 274 15.69 10.73 14.28
C GLU A 274 14.35 11.48 14.40
N ARG A 275 14.29 12.73 13.93
CA ARG A 275 13.07 13.54 13.95
C ARG A 275 11.96 12.89 13.12
N ALA A 276 12.25 12.48 11.89
CA ALA A 276 11.27 11.84 11.03
C ALA A 276 10.74 10.51 11.62
N ALA A 277 11.60 9.73 12.27
CA ALA A 277 11.21 8.52 12.98
C ALA A 277 10.30 8.82 14.18
N TYR A 278 10.55 9.89 14.92
CA TYR A 278 9.67 10.34 16.01
C TYR A 278 8.32 10.83 15.50
N ASP A 279 8.30 11.60 14.41
CA ASP A 279 7.06 12.10 13.80
C ASP A 279 6.17 10.94 13.30
N LEU A 280 6.77 9.94 12.64
CA LEU A 280 6.07 8.71 12.24
C LEU A 280 5.58 7.91 13.45
N ALA A 281 6.39 7.77 14.49
CA ALA A 281 6.02 7.07 15.72
C ALA A 281 4.81 7.71 16.40
N ALA A 282 4.77 9.05 16.43
CA ALA A 282 3.62 9.79 16.95
C ALA A 282 2.37 9.61 16.08
N GLN A 283 2.52 9.66 14.76
CA GLN A 283 1.41 9.48 13.81
C GLN A 283 0.78 8.09 13.92
N TYR A 284 1.59 7.04 14.02
CA TYR A 284 1.12 5.65 14.09
C TYR A 284 0.92 5.15 15.52
N GLN A 285 1.16 5.97 16.53
CA GLN A 285 1.08 5.61 17.96
C GLN A 285 1.90 4.35 18.30
N MET A 286 3.08 4.24 17.70
CA MET A 286 4.00 3.11 17.85
C MET A 286 5.33 3.58 18.48
N PRO A 287 6.08 2.68 19.16
CA PRO A 287 7.45 2.98 19.57
C PRO A 287 8.36 3.28 18.36
N VAL A 288 9.31 4.20 18.52
CA VAL A 288 10.22 4.61 17.44
C VAL A 288 11.00 3.42 16.86
N GLU A 289 11.46 2.51 17.72
CA GLU A 289 12.18 1.31 17.30
C GLU A 289 11.31 0.37 16.45
N ALA A 290 10.01 0.30 16.76
CA ALA A 290 9.05 -0.50 15.97
C ALA A 290 8.81 0.13 14.60
N VAL A 291 8.73 1.45 14.51
CA VAL A 291 8.62 2.18 13.23
C VAL A 291 9.86 1.98 12.37
N ILE A 292 11.05 2.16 12.94
CA ILE A 292 12.32 1.96 12.22
C ILE A 292 12.43 0.50 11.73
N SER A 293 12.01 -0.46 12.56
CA SER A 293 12.01 -1.89 12.17
C SER A 293 11.02 -2.21 11.05
N ALA A 294 9.84 -1.56 11.05
CA ALA A 294 8.79 -1.80 10.08
C ALA A 294 9.03 -1.09 8.75
N VAL A 295 9.42 0.19 8.79
CA VAL A 295 9.61 1.04 7.61
C VAL A 295 11.02 0.88 7.03
N GLY A 296 12.02 0.73 7.86
CA GLY A 296 13.43 0.70 7.48
C GLY A 296 14.06 2.10 7.44
N GLU A 297 15.29 2.21 7.95
CA GLU A 297 16.03 3.47 8.01
C GLU A 297 16.27 4.07 6.62
N ASP A 298 16.58 3.22 5.63
CA ASP A 298 16.84 3.67 4.25
C ASP A 298 15.59 4.29 3.59
N ALA A 299 14.40 3.78 3.89
CA ALA A 299 13.15 4.33 3.38
C ALA A 299 12.86 5.71 4.01
N ILE A 300 13.12 5.88 5.31
CA ILE A 300 12.98 7.17 5.98
C ILE A 300 13.98 8.18 5.40
N ARG A 301 15.25 7.80 5.19
CA ARG A 301 16.26 8.63 4.54
C ARG A 301 15.86 9.04 3.14
N HIS A 302 15.32 8.09 2.37
CA HIS A 302 14.82 8.35 1.02
C HIS A 302 13.69 9.39 1.06
N HIS A 303 12.71 9.22 1.93
CA HIS A 303 11.61 10.18 2.09
C HIS A 303 12.11 11.60 2.43
N ILE A 304 13.05 11.75 3.37
CA ILE A 304 13.66 13.05 3.71
C ILE A 304 14.31 13.68 2.49
N ARG A 305 15.06 12.90 1.70
CA ARG A 305 15.72 13.39 0.47
C ARG A 305 14.69 13.88 -0.55
N MET A 306 13.59 13.14 -0.75
CA MET A 306 12.52 13.51 -1.69
C MET A 306 11.79 14.79 -1.24
N THR A 307 11.50 14.92 0.06
CA THR A 307 10.88 16.12 0.64
C THR A 307 11.75 17.35 0.43
N LYS A 308 13.05 17.25 0.68
CA LYS A 308 14.01 18.36 0.44
C LYS A 308 14.12 18.72 -1.04
N ALA A 309 14.13 17.74 -1.92
CA ALA A 309 14.16 17.97 -3.37
C ALA A 309 12.89 18.71 -3.83
N ASN A 310 11.72 18.29 -3.33
CA ASN A 310 10.46 18.99 -3.60
C ASN A 310 10.51 20.44 -3.11
N GLN A 311 11.00 20.68 -1.90
CA GLN A 311 11.14 22.05 -1.37
C GLN A 311 11.99 22.95 -2.28
N ILE A 312 13.09 22.43 -2.85
CA ILE A 312 13.92 23.18 -3.79
C ILE A 312 13.13 23.56 -5.04
N ILE A 313 12.28 22.65 -5.57
CA ILE A 313 11.45 22.94 -6.73
C ILE A 313 10.44 24.02 -6.41
N VAL A 314 9.71 23.88 -5.30
CA VAL A 314 8.67 24.79 -4.84
C VAL A 314 9.22 26.18 -4.55
N ASP A 315 10.31 26.29 -3.80
CA ASP A 315 10.94 27.57 -3.43
C ASP A 315 11.44 28.35 -4.65
N ASN A 316 11.74 27.68 -5.75
CA ASN A 316 12.20 28.29 -6.99
C ASN A 316 11.10 28.43 -8.03
N ALA A 317 9.90 27.90 -7.82
CA ALA A 317 8.79 28.04 -8.75
C ALA A 317 8.24 29.49 -8.75
N ARG A 318 7.65 29.90 -9.86
CA ARG A 318 7.09 31.24 -10.05
C ARG A 318 5.63 31.14 -10.42
N ASN A 319 4.80 31.92 -9.76
CA ASN A 319 3.42 32.09 -10.17
C ASN A 319 3.40 32.96 -11.44
N LYS A 320 2.61 32.55 -12.43
CA LYS A 320 2.51 33.19 -13.75
C LYS A 320 1.55 34.37 -13.74
#